data_7994751ede828911ac0a2df059e8bd2c
#
_entry.id   7994751ede828911ac0a2df059e8bd2c
#
_cell.length_a   1.000
_cell.length_b   1.000
_cell.length_c   1.000
_cell.angle_alpha   90.00
_cell.angle_beta   90.00
_cell.angle_gamma   90.00
#
_symmetry.space_group_name_H-M   'P 1'
#
loop_
_entity.id
_entity.type
_entity.pdbx_description
1 polymer ?
#
loop_
_entity_poly.entity_id
_entity_poly.type
_entity_poly.pdbx_seq_one_letter_code
_entity_poly.pdbx_strand_id
1 'polypeptide(L)'
;MLRIAFSISILCFSSVFATNPPTRLRIGVLGKSSPTSVRIAVKNARIDIDQKRSGPINADLLVKAEAEKITVVIGNEKYKTDFLGISGGSYEIFLSNDPNKRKYEGDFEIFAKSGALNFILTLPTETYVRTVLESEFGELIHTKQKRSVSPDWKTEYTRVAETVIRSYAVANLGRHRREAFDLCDLTHCLHFSGSAQSTNLNRSKERLLLKIAVDKPLEAFFHSTCGGNLTHPSVLWKDFPKRNHFYRSGPDRWRGSEDLCRNSPHFRWETVIQRADLAKLLDSKDLQSVEIVPMESRISELSYIDNHGNHKIEVSEFLSRAGKRFGWNRIKSNSFIIDSSPNGFLFRGKGLGHGLGLCQYGAREMAMKGATSQEILNFYYPGTQLEILQ
;
A
#
# COMPACT_ATOMS: atom_id res chain seq x y z
N MET A 1 -33.19 -31.80 47.82
CA MET A 1 -31.99 -31.07 47.38
C MET A 1 -32.25 -30.54 45.97
N LEU A 2 -32.60 -29.27 45.87
CA LEU A 2 -33.00 -28.59 44.62
C LEU A 2 -31.75 -27.98 44.00
N ARG A 3 -31.35 -28.44 42.79
CA ARG A 3 -30.26 -27.84 42.00
C ARG A 3 -30.83 -26.75 41.13
N ILE A 4 -30.55 -25.49 41.46
CA ILE A 4 -30.85 -24.32 40.63
C ILE A 4 -29.75 -24.21 39.57
N ALA A 5 -30.11 -24.39 38.31
CA ALA A 5 -29.23 -24.13 37.18
C ALA A 5 -29.26 -22.63 36.85
N PHE A 6 -28.14 -21.95 37.03
CA PHE A 6 -27.96 -20.58 36.54
C PHE A 6 -27.62 -20.62 35.02
N SER A 7 -28.59 -20.24 34.19
CA SER A 7 -28.32 -19.94 32.78
C SER A 7 -27.66 -18.59 32.66
N ILE A 8 -26.36 -18.58 32.31
CA ILE A 8 -25.66 -17.36 31.94
C ILE A 8 -26.00 -17.08 30.46
N SER A 9 -26.90 -16.13 30.25
CA SER A 9 -27.13 -15.55 28.93
C SER A 9 -25.91 -14.67 28.56
N ILE A 10 -25.08 -15.19 27.67
CA ILE A 10 -24.03 -14.39 27.00
C ILE A 10 -24.74 -13.45 26.04
N LEU A 11 -24.94 -12.20 26.46
CA LEU A 11 -25.31 -11.10 25.56
C LEU A 11 -24.11 -10.84 24.63
N CYS A 12 -24.16 -11.38 23.42
CA CYS A 12 -23.31 -10.92 22.32
C CYS A 12 -23.68 -9.46 22.02
N PHE A 13 -22.90 -8.53 22.55
CA PHE A 13 -22.91 -7.16 22.03
C PHE A 13 -22.36 -7.20 20.61
N SER A 14 -23.24 -7.33 19.64
CA SER A 14 -22.98 -6.94 18.26
C SER A 14 -22.71 -5.44 18.29
N SER A 15 -21.45 -5.03 18.26
CA SER A 15 -21.09 -3.65 18.00
C SER A 15 -21.61 -3.31 16.59
N VAL A 16 -22.70 -2.57 16.54
CA VAL A 16 -23.19 -1.92 15.33
C VAL A 16 -22.11 -0.92 14.95
N PHE A 17 -21.25 -1.29 14.00
CA PHE A 17 -20.31 -0.37 13.43
C PHE A 17 -21.09 0.64 12.60
N ALA A 18 -20.88 1.91 12.90
CA ALA A 18 -21.45 3.01 12.14
C ALA A 18 -21.13 2.84 10.66
N THR A 19 -22.15 2.95 9.82
CA THR A 19 -22.13 2.69 8.37
C THR A 19 -21.32 3.71 7.57
N ASN A 20 -20.80 4.76 8.19
CA ASN A 20 -20.01 5.80 7.53
C ASN A 20 -18.50 5.57 7.77
N PRO A 21 -17.68 5.58 6.71
CA PRO A 21 -16.23 5.55 6.87
C PRO A 21 -15.75 6.74 7.70
N PRO A 22 -14.64 6.60 8.45
CA PRO A 22 -14.14 7.68 9.27
C PRO A 22 -13.80 8.89 8.42
N THR A 23 -14.11 10.07 8.90
CA THR A 23 -13.76 11.33 8.24
C THR A 23 -12.27 11.62 8.27
N ARG A 24 -11.53 11.02 9.20
CA ARG A 24 -10.09 11.17 9.39
C ARG A 24 -9.44 9.82 9.60
N LEU A 25 -8.19 9.68 9.15
CA LEU A 25 -7.33 8.50 9.30
C LEU A 25 -6.08 8.87 10.08
N ARG A 26 -5.56 7.90 10.81
CA ARG A 26 -4.25 7.96 11.50
C ARG A 26 -3.25 7.13 10.70
N ILE A 27 -2.20 7.77 10.20
CA ILE A 27 -1.20 7.15 9.33
C ILE A 27 0.16 7.19 10.02
N GLY A 28 0.76 6.00 10.23
CA GLY A 28 2.17 5.90 10.63
C GLY A 28 3.06 6.26 9.46
N VAL A 29 3.86 7.32 9.59
CA VAL A 29 4.73 7.80 8.50
C VAL A 29 6.20 7.75 8.91
N LEU A 30 7.10 7.72 7.90
CA LEU A 30 8.56 7.64 8.08
C LEU A 30 9.05 6.34 8.76
N GLY A 31 8.22 5.32 8.88
CA GLY A 31 8.55 4.06 9.55
C GLY A 31 9.75 3.33 8.94
N LYS A 32 9.95 3.42 7.62
CA LYS A 32 11.13 2.85 6.95
C LYS A 32 12.43 3.52 7.35
N SER A 33 12.40 4.83 7.62
CA SER A 33 13.59 5.63 7.91
C SER A 33 14.04 5.50 9.37
N SER A 34 13.10 5.21 10.29
CA SER A 34 13.31 5.12 11.74
C SER A 34 14.29 6.21 12.24
N PRO A 35 14.04 7.50 11.95
CA PRO A 35 15.03 8.54 12.22
C PRO A 35 15.21 8.75 13.72
N THR A 36 16.44 9.00 14.14
CA THR A 36 16.75 9.40 15.52
C THR A 36 16.72 10.91 15.71
N SER A 37 16.78 11.66 14.61
CA SER A 37 16.74 13.13 14.60
C SER A 37 16.13 13.64 13.29
N VAL A 38 15.31 14.68 13.38
CA VAL A 38 14.75 15.39 12.22
C VAL A 38 14.71 16.89 12.45
N ARG A 39 14.77 17.66 11.36
CA ARG A 39 14.39 19.07 11.35
C ARG A 39 13.00 19.21 10.76
N ILE A 40 12.13 19.99 11.40
CA ILE A 40 10.76 20.25 10.96
C ILE A 40 10.59 21.75 10.79
N ALA A 41 10.37 22.22 9.58
CA ALA A 41 9.99 23.60 9.34
C ALA A 41 8.46 23.71 9.37
N VAL A 42 7.92 24.48 10.28
CA VAL A 42 6.49 24.72 10.43
C VAL A 42 6.12 26.13 10.00
N LYS A 43 4.97 26.27 9.32
CA LYS A 43 4.40 27.56 8.92
C LYS A 43 2.97 27.66 9.37
N ASN A 44 2.65 28.69 10.16
CA ASN A 44 1.34 28.96 10.71
C ASN A 44 0.75 27.74 11.47
N ALA A 45 1.61 27.01 12.21
CA ALA A 45 1.24 25.81 12.93
C ALA A 45 1.22 26.04 14.44
N ARG A 46 0.37 25.29 15.14
CA ARG A 46 0.34 25.22 16.60
C ARG A 46 1.21 24.09 17.07
N ILE A 47 1.94 24.31 18.14
CA ILE A 47 2.80 23.30 18.77
C ILE A 47 2.25 23.01 20.16
N ASP A 48 2.16 21.72 20.50
CA ASP A 48 1.75 21.20 21.80
C ASP A 48 2.92 20.42 22.40
N ILE A 49 3.45 20.91 23.51
CA ILE A 49 4.50 20.26 24.30
C ILE A 49 4.00 20.18 25.73
N ASP A 50 3.91 18.97 26.29
CA ASP A 50 3.43 18.72 27.66
C ASP A 50 2.07 19.40 27.96
N GLN A 51 1.12 19.31 27.00
CA GLN A 51 -0.23 19.91 27.06
C GLN A 51 -0.23 21.45 27.05
N LYS A 52 0.93 22.10 26.87
CA LYS A 52 1.02 23.55 26.65
C LYS A 52 0.98 23.83 25.16
N ARG A 53 -0.10 24.47 24.70
CA ARG A 53 -0.28 24.85 23.30
C ARG A 53 0.21 26.24 23.02
N SER A 54 1.05 26.38 21.98
CA SER A 54 1.38 27.69 21.43
C SER A 54 0.22 28.24 20.58
N GLY A 55 0.21 29.55 20.30
CA GLY A 55 -0.49 30.12 19.16
C GLY A 55 0.14 29.65 17.84
N PRO A 56 -0.44 30.03 16.67
CA PRO A 56 0.18 29.73 15.37
C PRO A 56 1.56 30.41 15.28
N ILE A 57 2.57 29.61 14.95
CA ILE A 57 3.96 30.09 14.81
C ILE A 57 4.58 29.67 13.48
N ASN A 58 5.63 30.37 13.09
CA ASN A 58 6.58 29.98 12.07
C ASN A 58 7.89 29.66 12.77
N ALA A 59 8.37 28.43 12.68
CA ALA A 59 9.58 28.02 13.37
C ALA A 59 10.26 26.82 12.67
N ASP A 60 11.57 26.70 12.92
CA ASP A 60 12.34 25.50 12.67
C ASP A 60 12.51 24.75 14.00
N LEU A 61 12.09 23.50 14.01
CA LEU A 61 12.22 22.60 15.15
C LEU A 61 13.29 21.56 14.84
N LEU A 62 14.18 21.33 15.82
CA LEU A 62 15.05 20.15 15.83
C LEU A 62 14.49 19.15 16.84
N VAL A 63 14.09 17.99 16.40
CA VAL A 63 13.52 16.92 17.24
C VAL A 63 14.49 15.76 17.27
N LYS A 64 14.86 15.28 18.45
CA LYS A 64 15.76 14.13 18.65
C LYS A 64 15.14 13.13 19.59
N ALA A 65 15.32 11.84 19.30
CA ALA A 65 14.99 10.76 20.20
C ALA A 65 16.06 10.58 21.28
N GLU A 66 15.66 10.43 22.55
CA GLU A 66 16.50 10.11 23.69
C GLU A 66 15.86 8.97 24.47
N ALA A 67 16.14 7.73 24.04
CA ALA A 67 15.47 6.51 24.52
C ALA A 67 13.94 6.55 24.29
N GLU A 68 13.14 6.71 25.32
CA GLU A 68 11.67 6.79 25.26
C GLU A 68 11.15 8.24 25.32
N LYS A 69 12.02 9.24 25.37
CA LYS A 69 11.67 10.67 25.37
C LYS A 69 12.21 11.36 24.13
N ILE A 70 11.65 12.52 23.83
CA ILE A 70 12.15 13.40 22.78
C ILE A 70 12.70 14.70 23.36
N THR A 71 13.72 15.21 22.71
CA THR A 71 14.21 16.58 22.91
C THR A 71 13.77 17.42 21.72
N VAL A 72 13.06 18.52 22.00
CA VAL A 72 12.60 19.49 21.01
C VAL A 72 13.34 20.81 21.23
N VAL A 73 13.99 21.34 20.20
CA VAL A 73 14.66 22.64 20.23
C VAL A 73 13.94 23.60 19.30
N ILE A 74 13.56 24.76 19.83
CA ILE A 74 12.87 25.84 19.10
C ILE A 74 13.61 27.13 19.40
N GLY A 75 14.33 27.67 18.40
CA GLY A 75 15.22 28.82 18.65
C GLY A 75 16.27 28.47 19.71
N ASN A 76 16.29 29.21 20.81
CA ASN A 76 17.21 28.99 21.94
C ASN A 76 16.64 28.13 23.07
N GLU A 77 15.37 27.71 22.94
CA GLU A 77 14.69 26.95 23.97
C GLU A 77 14.80 25.44 23.71
N LYS A 78 14.99 24.69 24.78
CA LYS A 78 15.11 23.22 24.74
C LYS A 78 14.09 22.60 25.70
N TYR A 79 13.27 21.69 25.17
CA TYR A 79 12.24 20.96 25.91
C TYR A 79 12.55 19.47 25.88
N LYS A 80 12.40 18.80 27.01
CA LYS A 80 12.44 17.32 27.09
C LYS A 80 11.05 16.84 27.47
N THR A 81 10.43 16.08 26.59
CA THR A 81 9.02 15.69 26.67
C THR A 81 8.82 14.26 26.19
N ASP A 82 7.69 13.65 26.51
CA ASP A 82 7.26 12.36 25.98
C ASP A 82 6.61 12.51 24.61
N PHE A 83 6.07 13.71 24.28
CA PHE A 83 5.20 13.91 23.13
C PHE A 83 5.34 15.34 22.59
N LEU A 84 5.32 15.44 21.26
CA LEU A 84 5.20 16.70 20.52
C LEU A 84 3.99 16.59 19.58
N GLY A 85 3.01 17.47 19.78
CA GLY A 85 1.88 17.68 18.86
C GLY A 85 2.17 18.86 17.92
N ILE A 86 1.83 18.72 16.63
CA ILE A 86 1.87 19.84 15.67
C ILE A 86 0.53 19.83 14.92
N SER A 87 -0.21 20.92 14.90
CA SER A 87 -1.52 21.02 14.27
C SER A 87 -1.73 22.30 13.50
N GLY A 88 -2.56 22.25 12.46
CA GLY A 88 -2.80 23.37 11.56
C GLY A 88 -1.56 23.75 10.75
N GLY A 89 -1.70 24.66 9.78
CA GLY A 89 -0.59 25.11 8.94
C GLY A 89 -0.01 24.06 7.99
N SER A 90 1.25 24.21 7.63
CA SER A 90 1.99 23.28 6.75
C SER A 90 3.35 22.96 7.34
N TYR A 91 3.86 21.75 7.04
CA TYR A 91 5.12 21.27 7.58
C TYR A 91 6.00 20.67 6.49
N GLU A 92 7.32 20.91 6.62
CA GLU A 92 8.34 20.24 5.84
C GLU A 92 9.28 19.50 6.79
N ILE A 93 9.42 18.17 6.58
CA ILE A 93 10.33 17.32 7.38
C ILE A 93 11.58 17.04 6.56
N PHE A 94 12.73 17.28 7.18
CA PHE A 94 14.06 17.06 6.64
C PHE A 94 14.71 15.90 7.40
N LEU A 95 15.03 14.84 6.69
CA LEU A 95 15.76 13.69 7.20
C LEU A 95 17.25 13.83 6.91
N SER A 96 18.11 13.45 7.84
CA SER A 96 19.56 13.58 7.68
C SER A 96 20.12 12.81 6.48
N ASN A 97 19.46 11.71 6.10
CA ASN A 97 19.91 10.79 5.04
C ASN A 97 19.04 10.88 3.76
N ASP A 98 18.15 11.85 3.67
CA ASP A 98 17.29 12.04 2.50
C ASP A 98 17.41 13.51 2.05
N PRO A 99 17.97 13.78 0.86
CA PRO A 99 18.11 15.14 0.35
C PRO A 99 16.75 15.79 0.03
N ASN A 100 15.70 14.97 -0.08
CA ASN A 100 14.37 15.43 -0.40
C ASN A 100 13.58 15.73 0.88
N LYS A 101 13.08 16.96 0.97
CA LYS A 101 12.13 17.33 2.01
C LYS A 101 10.78 16.69 1.74
N ARG A 102 10.11 16.25 2.80
CA ARG A 102 8.74 15.72 2.74
C ARG A 102 7.76 16.74 3.29
N LYS A 103 6.72 17.03 2.52
CA LYS A 103 5.63 17.92 2.93
C LYS A 103 4.47 17.08 3.44
N TYR A 104 3.81 17.59 4.49
CA TYR A 104 2.63 16.94 5.06
C TYR A 104 1.56 18.00 5.38
N GLU A 105 0.28 17.55 5.30
CA GLU A 105 -0.91 18.26 5.73
C GLU A 105 -1.64 17.38 6.74
N GLY A 106 -2.11 17.96 7.84
CA GLY A 106 -2.81 17.23 8.91
C GLY A 106 -2.22 17.54 10.28
N ASP A 107 -2.49 16.70 11.26
CA ASP A 107 -2.00 16.89 12.63
C ASP A 107 -0.98 15.78 12.95
N PHE A 108 0.21 16.17 13.42
CA PHE A 108 1.26 15.24 13.81
C PHE A 108 1.26 14.95 15.31
N GLU A 109 1.49 13.71 15.64
CA GLU A 109 1.92 13.23 16.94
C GLU A 109 3.32 12.61 16.77
N ILE A 110 4.31 13.12 17.52
CA ILE A 110 5.71 12.70 17.43
C ILE A 110 6.17 12.28 18.83
N PHE A 111 6.73 11.08 18.93
CA PHE A 111 7.25 10.53 20.19
C PHE A 111 8.44 9.61 19.90
N ALA A 112 9.20 9.25 20.96
CA ALA A 112 10.27 8.27 20.82
C ALA A 112 9.79 6.89 21.28
N LYS A 113 10.29 5.85 20.62
CA LYS A 113 10.14 4.47 21.02
C LYS A 113 11.40 3.71 20.63
N SER A 114 12.03 3.04 21.59
CA SER A 114 13.26 2.26 21.37
C SER A 114 14.37 3.09 20.68
N GLY A 115 14.51 4.36 21.06
CA GLY A 115 15.54 5.25 20.56
C GLY A 115 15.29 5.82 19.16
N ALA A 116 14.16 5.59 18.55
CA ALA A 116 13.77 6.13 17.26
C ALA A 116 12.53 7.03 17.36
N LEU A 117 12.44 8.05 16.49
CA LEU A 117 11.25 8.89 16.36
C LEU A 117 10.15 8.15 15.61
N ASN A 118 8.96 8.20 16.16
CA ASN A 118 7.73 7.71 15.56
C ASN A 118 6.81 8.90 15.24
N PHE A 119 6.16 8.81 14.09
CA PHE A 119 5.32 9.88 13.55
C PHE A 119 3.95 9.32 13.21
N ILE A 120 2.90 9.86 13.82
CA ILE A 120 1.52 9.56 13.48
C ILE A 120 0.90 10.82 12.90
N LEU A 121 0.46 10.74 11.65
CA LEU A 121 -0.21 11.81 10.94
C LEU A 121 -1.72 11.56 10.94
N THR A 122 -2.50 12.47 11.50
CA THR A 122 -3.96 12.44 11.42
C THR A 122 -4.45 13.44 10.37
N LEU A 123 -5.13 12.94 9.33
CA LEU A 123 -5.58 13.75 8.20
C LEU A 123 -6.99 13.33 7.74
N PRO A 124 -7.70 14.22 7.01
CA PRO A 124 -8.98 13.84 6.39
C PRO A 124 -8.82 12.65 5.45
N THR A 125 -9.78 11.71 5.46
CA THR A 125 -9.77 10.51 4.60
C THR A 125 -9.60 10.87 3.13
N GLU A 126 -10.26 11.91 2.64
CA GLU A 126 -10.14 12.33 1.25
C GLU A 126 -8.78 12.96 0.91
N THR A 127 -8.09 13.53 1.89
CA THR A 127 -6.70 13.97 1.71
C THR A 127 -5.77 12.77 1.57
N TYR A 128 -5.98 11.72 2.37
CA TYR A 128 -5.27 10.46 2.22
C TYR A 128 -5.50 9.83 0.83
N VAL A 129 -6.77 9.70 0.41
CA VAL A 129 -7.12 9.14 -0.91
C VAL A 129 -6.42 9.89 -2.04
N ARG A 130 -6.43 11.23 -2.00
CA ARG A 130 -5.77 12.08 -3.00
C ARG A 130 -4.25 11.88 -3.03
N THR A 131 -3.63 11.80 -1.86
CA THR A 131 -2.17 11.62 -1.77
C THR A 131 -1.74 10.26 -2.31
N VAL A 132 -2.47 9.20 -1.97
CA VAL A 132 -2.22 7.85 -2.49
C VAL A 132 -2.52 7.77 -3.99
N LEU A 133 -3.59 8.44 -4.47
CA LEU A 133 -3.89 8.54 -5.89
C LEU A 133 -2.69 9.06 -6.70
N GLU A 134 -2.08 10.14 -6.23
CA GLU A 134 -0.90 10.70 -6.89
C GLU A 134 0.31 9.77 -6.81
N SER A 135 0.53 9.16 -5.65
CA SER A 135 1.69 8.27 -5.43
C SER A 135 1.61 6.97 -6.22
N GLU A 136 0.40 6.39 -6.39
CA GLU A 136 0.19 5.07 -6.97
C GLU A 136 -0.29 5.12 -8.44
N PHE A 137 -1.07 6.14 -8.81
CA PHE A 137 -1.73 6.23 -10.12
C PHE A 137 -1.29 7.46 -10.92
N GLY A 138 -0.62 8.43 -10.30
CA GLY A 138 -0.30 9.74 -10.91
C GLY A 138 0.46 9.60 -12.22
N GLU A 139 1.49 8.76 -12.30
CA GLU A 139 2.24 8.53 -13.53
C GLU A 139 1.32 8.12 -14.70
N LEU A 140 0.40 7.19 -14.46
CA LEU A 140 -0.52 6.70 -15.48
C LEU A 140 -1.57 7.72 -15.89
N ILE A 141 -2.00 8.59 -14.98
CA ILE A 141 -2.98 9.66 -15.25
C ILE A 141 -2.32 10.78 -16.07
N HIS A 142 -1.10 11.17 -15.72
CA HIS A 142 -0.41 12.31 -16.33
C HIS A 142 0.28 11.98 -17.65
N THR A 143 0.59 10.71 -17.91
CA THR A 143 1.25 10.29 -19.17
C THR A 143 0.41 10.67 -20.38
N LYS A 144 0.99 11.45 -21.31
CA LYS A 144 0.38 11.84 -22.58
C LYS A 144 0.14 10.62 -23.47
N GLN A 145 -1.02 10.57 -24.11
CA GLN A 145 -1.35 9.53 -25.06
C GLN A 145 -1.03 9.98 -26.50
N LYS A 146 -0.42 9.08 -27.28
CA LYS A 146 -0.10 9.32 -28.71
C LYS A 146 -1.20 8.80 -29.65
N ARG A 147 -2.22 8.10 -29.14
CA ARG A 147 -3.32 7.49 -29.90
C ARG A 147 -4.66 8.15 -29.56
N SER A 148 -5.64 7.96 -30.43
CA SER A 148 -7.02 8.35 -30.13
C SER A 148 -7.55 7.54 -28.93
N VAL A 149 -8.17 8.22 -27.98
CA VAL A 149 -8.75 7.64 -26.76
C VAL A 149 -10.07 8.33 -26.44
N SER A 150 -10.90 7.70 -25.61
CA SER A 150 -12.12 8.34 -25.09
C SER A 150 -11.79 9.67 -24.42
N PRO A 151 -12.54 10.76 -24.67
CA PRO A 151 -12.27 12.06 -24.05
C PRO A 151 -12.35 12.02 -22.53
N ASP A 152 -13.22 11.20 -21.96
CA ASP A 152 -13.49 11.12 -20.52
C ASP A 152 -12.61 10.11 -19.77
N TRP A 153 -11.67 9.46 -20.45
CA TRP A 153 -10.90 8.35 -19.88
C TRP A 153 -10.20 8.71 -18.57
N LYS A 154 -9.68 9.94 -18.45
CA LYS A 154 -8.99 10.38 -17.22
C LYS A 154 -9.94 10.47 -16.04
N THR A 155 -11.13 11.03 -16.29
CA THR A 155 -12.18 11.15 -15.26
C THR A 155 -12.62 9.77 -14.77
N GLU A 156 -12.92 8.85 -15.70
CA GLU A 156 -13.34 7.50 -15.37
C GLU A 156 -12.24 6.72 -14.64
N TYR A 157 -11.01 6.79 -15.12
CA TYR A 157 -9.86 6.13 -14.48
C TYR A 157 -9.54 6.69 -13.09
N THR A 158 -9.61 8.03 -12.92
CA THR A 158 -9.42 8.68 -11.61
C THR A 158 -10.50 8.25 -10.61
N ARG A 159 -11.77 8.19 -11.06
CA ARG A 159 -12.89 7.72 -10.24
C ARG A 159 -12.68 6.27 -9.77
N VAL A 160 -12.22 5.38 -10.66
CA VAL A 160 -11.85 4.00 -10.30
C VAL A 160 -10.75 3.99 -9.25
N ALA A 161 -9.66 4.72 -9.46
CA ALA A 161 -8.53 4.76 -8.54
C ALA A 161 -8.93 5.30 -7.16
N GLU A 162 -9.66 6.42 -7.08
CA GLU A 162 -10.17 6.95 -5.80
C GLU A 162 -11.05 5.94 -5.08
N THR A 163 -11.91 5.22 -5.81
CA THR A 163 -12.81 4.21 -5.24
C THR A 163 -12.03 3.03 -4.64
N VAL A 164 -11.05 2.48 -5.34
CA VAL A 164 -10.29 1.34 -4.84
C VAL A 164 -9.38 1.72 -3.66
N ILE A 165 -8.76 2.92 -3.69
CA ILE A 165 -7.94 3.43 -2.59
C ILE A 165 -8.79 3.61 -1.33
N ARG A 166 -9.95 4.26 -1.46
CA ARG A 166 -10.87 4.48 -0.33
C ARG A 166 -11.38 3.16 0.23
N SER A 167 -11.79 2.23 -0.63
CA SER A 167 -12.31 0.92 -0.21
C SER A 167 -11.23 0.10 0.51
N TYR A 168 -10.01 0.11 0.01
CA TYR A 168 -8.87 -0.53 0.69
C TYR A 168 -8.61 0.11 2.06
N ALA A 169 -8.55 1.43 2.13
CA ALA A 169 -8.27 2.15 3.38
C ALA A 169 -9.33 1.85 4.45
N VAL A 170 -10.61 1.90 4.08
CA VAL A 170 -11.73 1.64 5.02
C VAL A 170 -11.77 0.18 5.45
N ALA A 171 -11.49 -0.77 4.54
CA ALA A 171 -11.45 -2.20 4.88
C ALA A 171 -10.28 -2.56 5.82
N ASN A 172 -9.22 -1.77 5.84
CA ASN A 172 -8.00 -2.00 6.63
C ASN A 172 -7.85 -1.06 7.84
N LEU A 173 -8.93 -0.40 8.27
CA LEU A 173 -8.92 0.42 9.48
C LEU A 173 -8.43 -0.37 10.69
N GLY A 174 -7.50 0.23 11.45
CA GLY A 174 -6.91 -0.38 12.62
C GLY A 174 -5.98 -1.56 12.33
N ARG A 175 -5.50 -1.74 11.10
CA ARG A 175 -4.49 -2.75 10.74
C ARG A 175 -3.24 -2.66 11.62
N HIS A 176 -2.89 -1.45 12.03
CA HIS A 176 -1.79 -1.12 12.93
C HIS A 176 -2.25 -0.64 14.30
N ARG A 177 -3.37 -1.17 14.81
CA ARG A 177 -3.92 -0.76 16.11
C ARG A 177 -2.92 -0.90 17.27
N ARG A 178 -2.01 -1.88 17.21
CA ARG A 178 -0.96 -2.08 18.23
C ARG A 178 0.08 -0.97 18.24
N GLU A 179 0.25 -0.29 17.11
CA GLU A 179 1.14 0.86 16.91
C GLU A 179 0.40 2.20 17.02
N ALA A 180 -0.90 2.19 17.41
CA ALA A 180 -1.77 3.34 17.60
C ALA A 180 -2.15 4.13 16.33
N PHE A 181 -2.05 3.53 15.14
CA PHE A 181 -2.51 4.12 13.88
C PHE A 181 -3.29 3.11 13.01
N ASP A 182 -3.95 3.58 11.95
CA ASP A 182 -4.78 2.74 11.09
C ASP A 182 -3.95 2.06 10.01
N LEU A 183 -3.20 2.84 9.24
CA LEU A 183 -2.41 2.42 8.09
C LEU A 183 -1.00 3.01 8.20
N CYS A 184 -0.05 2.47 7.44
CA CYS A 184 1.30 3.04 7.33
C CYS A 184 1.58 3.58 5.92
N ASP A 185 2.72 4.26 5.76
CA ASP A 185 3.18 4.83 4.49
C ASP A 185 3.92 3.83 3.59
N LEU A 186 3.97 2.54 3.98
CA LEU A 186 4.68 1.49 3.26
C LEU A 186 3.76 0.72 2.31
N THR A 187 4.36 0.06 1.32
CA THR A 187 3.66 -0.69 0.27
C THR A 187 2.81 -1.86 0.77
N HIS A 188 2.98 -2.34 2.00
CA HIS A 188 2.10 -3.36 2.56
C HIS A 188 0.74 -2.80 3.02
N CYS A 189 0.63 -1.47 3.14
CA CYS A 189 -0.64 -0.75 3.16
C CYS A 189 -0.88 -0.14 1.77
N LEU A 190 -0.60 1.14 1.58
CA LEU A 190 -0.54 1.81 0.28
C LEU A 190 0.60 2.84 0.33
N HIS A 191 1.24 3.09 -0.80
CA HIS A 191 2.34 4.04 -0.83
C HIS A 191 1.84 5.47 -0.59
N PHE A 192 2.17 6.03 0.58
CA PHE A 192 1.82 7.38 0.98
C PHE A 192 3.08 8.24 1.07
N SER A 193 3.30 9.12 0.10
CA SER A 193 4.54 9.90 -0.05
C SER A 193 4.53 11.27 0.67
N GLY A 194 3.49 11.57 1.43
CA GLY A 194 3.26 12.90 2.02
C GLY A 194 2.22 13.71 1.24
N SER A 195 2.15 15.03 1.43
CA SER A 195 1.16 15.85 0.73
C SER A 195 1.35 15.81 -0.78
N ALA A 196 0.29 15.50 -1.50
CA ALA A 196 0.25 15.61 -2.95
C ALA A 196 0.55 17.07 -3.35
N GLN A 197 1.60 17.27 -4.14
CA GLN A 197 1.79 18.55 -4.79
C GLN A 197 0.60 18.76 -5.72
N SER A 198 -0.10 19.88 -5.53
CA SER A 198 -1.27 20.35 -6.28
C SER A 198 -1.52 19.61 -7.58
N THR A 199 -2.53 18.79 -7.61
CA THR A 199 -2.94 18.10 -8.83
C THR A 199 -4.17 18.79 -9.38
N ASN A 200 -4.10 19.24 -10.62
CA ASN A 200 -5.25 19.60 -11.44
C ASN A 200 -6.03 18.35 -11.90
N LEU A 201 -6.13 17.34 -11.04
CA LEU A 201 -6.95 16.16 -11.32
C LEU A 201 -8.42 16.55 -11.21
N ASN A 202 -9.19 16.29 -12.25
CA ASN A 202 -10.63 16.36 -12.22
C ASN A 202 -11.14 15.34 -11.21
N ARG A 203 -11.45 15.80 -10.01
CA ARG A 203 -11.96 14.94 -8.94
C ARG A 203 -13.36 14.47 -9.26
N SER A 204 -13.65 13.25 -8.92
CA SER A 204 -15.04 12.81 -8.82
C SER A 204 -15.77 13.63 -7.78
N LYS A 205 -16.95 14.16 -8.14
CA LYS A 205 -17.86 14.79 -7.18
C LYS A 205 -18.44 13.76 -6.20
N GLU A 206 -18.49 12.50 -6.62
CA GLU A 206 -19.05 11.40 -5.84
C GLU A 206 -17.92 10.61 -5.16
N ARG A 207 -18.09 10.41 -3.85
CA ARG A 207 -17.22 9.55 -3.06
C ARG A 207 -17.80 8.15 -3.07
N LEU A 208 -17.16 7.22 -3.81
CA LEU A 208 -17.64 5.85 -3.95
C LEU A 208 -16.86 4.88 -3.06
N LEU A 209 -17.57 3.88 -2.53
CA LEU A 209 -17.03 2.79 -1.72
C LEU A 209 -17.52 1.44 -2.29
N LEU A 210 -16.59 0.50 -2.46
CA LEU A 210 -16.92 -0.90 -2.81
C LEU A 210 -17.25 -1.70 -1.55
N LYS A 211 -18.40 -2.38 -1.57
CA LYS A 211 -18.89 -3.19 -0.45
C LYS A 211 -19.23 -4.61 -0.91
N ILE A 212 -19.07 -5.57 -0.01
CA ILE A 212 -19.46 -6.97 -0.20
C ILE A 212 -20.69 -7.34 0.64
N ALA A 213 -21.09 -6.47 1.56
CA ALA A 213 -22.31 -6.54 2.35
C ALA A 213 -22.59 -5.13 2.92
N VAL A 214 -23.74 -4.93 3.56
CA VAL A 214 -24.19 -3.61 4.06
C VAL A 214 -23.11 -2.87 4.84
N ASP A 215 -22.45 -3.51 5.80
CA ASP A 215 -21.43 -2.90 6.66
C ASP A 215 -20.02 -3.45 6.41
N LYS A 216 -19.78 -4.04 5.24
CA LYS A 216 -18.51 -4.69 4.95
C LYS A 216 -17.87 -4.13 3.68
N PRO A 217 -16.94 -3.16 3.78
CA PRO A 217 -16.17 -2.68 2.65
C PRO A 217 -15.30 -3.80 2.08
N LEU A 218 -15.05 -3.74 0.76
CA LEU A 218 -14.12 -4.63 0.09
C LEU A 218 -12.69 -4.18 0.37
N GLU A 219 -11.81 -5.10 0.74
CA GLU A 219 -10.37 -4.87 0.67
C GLU A 219 -9.93 -4.85 -0.80
N ALA A 220 -10.07 -3.69 -1.46
CA ALA A 220 -9.89 -3.54 -2.89
C ALA A 220 -8.41 -3.56 -3.28
N PHE A 221 -7.81 -4.76 -3.38
CA PHE A 221 -6.43 -4.94 -3.83
C PHE A 221 -6.23 -4.42 -5.23
N PHE A 222 -5.09 -3.79 -5.48
CA PHE A 222 -4.66 -3.39 -6.81
C PHE A 222 -3.14 -3.54 -6.98
N HIS A 223 -2.69 -3.60 -8.23
CA HIS A 223 -1.28 -3.76 -8.58
C HIS A 223 -1.00 -3.10 -9.93
N SER A 224 0.26 -2.86 -10.23
CA SER A 224 0.64 -2.14 -11.47
C SER A 224 0.23 -2.89 -12.73
N THR A 225 0.73 -4.11 -12.92
CA THR A 225 0.59 -4.88 -14.17
C THR A 225 0.40 -6.36 -13.88
N CYS A 226 -0.70 -6.96 -14.31
CA CYS A 226 -0.97 -8.38 -14.08
C CYS A 226 -0.16 -9.32 -15.00
N GLY A 227 0.36 -8.82 -16.13
CA GLY A 227 1.04 -9.64 -17.14
C GLY A 227 0.11 -10.49 -18.00
N GLY A 228 -1.17 -10.09 -18.10
CA GLY A 228 -2.21 -10.75 -18.90
C GLY A 228 -3.14 -11.68 -18.12
N ASN A 229 -2.80 -12.01 -16.87
CA ASN A 229 -3.66 -12.85 -16.02
C ASN A 229 -3.78 -12.29 -14.60
N LEU A 230 -5.01 -12.20 -14.14
CA LEU A 230 -5.36 -11.91 -12.76
C LEU A 230 -5.37 -13.21 -11.96
N THR A 231 -5.12 -13.12 -10.66
CA THR A 231 -5.12 -14.27 -9.77
C THR A 231 -6.12 -14.11 -8.62
N HIS A 232 -6.60 -15.22 -8.08
CA HIS A 232 -7.46 -15.20 -6.91
C HIS A 232 -6.62 -15.08 -5.62
N PRO A 233 -7.08 -14.37 -4.58
CA PRO A 233 -6.32 -14.23 -3.33
C PRO A 233 -5.90 -15.54 -2.67
N SER A 234 -6.71 -16.62 -2.80
CA SER A 234 -6.36 -17.95 -2.26
C SER A 234 -5.10 -18.59 -2.87
N VAL A 235 -4.57 -18.04 -3.96
CA VAL A 235 -3.29 -18.48 -4.54
C VAL A 235 -2.10 -17.98 -3.70
N LEU A 236 -2.24 -16.80 -3.10
CA LEU A 236 -1.19 -16.21 -2.27
C LEU A 236 -1.40 -16.48 -0.77
N TRP A 237 -2.65 -16.56 -0.34
CA TRP A 237 -3.02 -16.78 1.06
C TRP A 237 -3.84 -18.06 1.19
N LYS A 238 -3.24 -19.11 1.77
CA LYS A 238 -3.84 -20.45 1.90
C LYS A 238 -5.17 -20.43 2.65
N ASP A 239 -5.31 -19.51 3.63
CA ASP A 239 -6.52 -19.38 4.45
C ASP A 239 -7.60 -18.48 3.81
N PHE A 240 -7.32 -17.89 2.64
CA PHE A 240 -8.32 -17.06 1.96
C PHE A 240 -9.44 -17.94 1.36
N PRO A 241 -10.73 -17.61 1.59
CA PRO A 241 -11.84 -18.42 1.12
C PRO A 241 -11.83 -18.60 -0.41
N LYS A 242 -11.65 -19.82 -0.89
CA LYS A 242 -11.64 -20.14 -2.34
C LYS A 242 -12.94 -19.77 -3.05
N ARG A 243 -14.08 -19.74 -2.34
CA ARG A 243 -15.40 -19.39 -2.89
C ARG A 243 -15.67 -17.89 -2.90
N ASN A 244 -14.69 -17.06 -2.55
CA ASN A 244 -14.85 -15.62 -2.62
C ASN A 244 -14.82 -15.17 -4.09
N HIS A 245 -15.95 -14.73 -4.61
CA HIS A 245 -16.15 -14.35 -6.01
C HIS A 245 -15.98 -12.84 -6.27
N PHE A 246 -15.63 -12.05 -5.24
CA PHE A 246 -15.49 -10.59 -5.37
C PHE A 246 -14.20 -10.16 -6.05
N TYR A 247 -13.31 -11.08 -6.38
CA TYR A 247 -12.07 -10.79 -7.11
C TYR A 247 -12.02 -11.60 -8.39
N ARG A 248 -11.89 -10.91 -9.51
CA ARG A 248 -11.72 -11.55 -10.81
C ARG A 248 -10.40 -12.32 -10.86
N SER A 249 -10.41 -13.50 -11.43
CA SER A 249 -9.24 -14.28 -11.80
C SER A 249 -9.30 -14.70 -13.27
N GLY A 250 -8.15 -15.12 -13.84
CA GLY A 250 -8.06 -15.51 -15.24
C GLY A 250 -7.63 -14.37 -16.18
N PRO A 251 -7.87 -14.47 -17.49
CA PRO A 251 -7.38 -13.51 -18.47
C PRO A 251 -7.87 -12.09 -18.25
N ASP A 252 -6.92 -11.12 -18.29
CA ASP A 252 -7.21 -9.69 -18.20
C ASP A 252 -7.57 -9.12 -19.58
N ARG A 253 -8.74 -9.52 -20.07
CA ARG A 253 -9.28 -9.15 -21.40
C ARG A 253 -10.71 -8.66 -21.28
N TRP A 254 -11.04 -7.61 -22.01
CA TRP A 254 -12.35 -6.98 -22.01
C TRP A 254 -12.92 -6.90 -23.43
N ARG A 255 -14.16 -7.38 -23.63
CA ARG A 255 -14.87 -7.39 -24.94
C ARG A 255 -14.03 -7.96 -26.08
N GLY A 256 -13.39 -9.12 -25.86
CA GLY A 256 -12.57 -9.77 -26.88
C GLY A 256 -11.23 -9.10 -27.17
N SER A 257 -10.81 -8.14 -26.34
CA SER A 257 -9.53 -7.46 -26.51
C SER A 257 -8.35 -8.41 -26.28
N GLU A 258 -7.17 -7.99 -26.77
CA GLU A 258 -5.91 -8.54 -26.29
C GLU A 258 -5.71 -8.22 -24.80
N ASP A 259 -4.64 -8.76 -24.20
CA ASP A 259 -4.32 -8.49 -22.79
C ASP A 259 -4.26 -6.99 -22.52
N LEU A 260 -5.12 -6.49 -21.63
CA LEU A 260 -5.33 -5.06 -21.40
C LEU A 260 -4.04 -4.33 -21.00
N CYS A 261 -3.18 -4.97 -20.20
CA CYS A 261 -1.94 -4.36 -19.75
C CYS A 261 -0.72 -4.59 -20.68
N ARG A 262 -0.91 -5.07 -21.93
CA ARG A 262 0.18 -5.38 -22.87
C ARG A 262 1.14 -4.22 -23.16
N ASN A 263 0.63 -2.99 -23.09
CA ASN A 263 1.41 -1.77 -23.31
C ASN A 263 2.19 -1.30 -22.06
N SER A 264 2.15 -2.05 -20.96
CA SER A 264 2.98 -1.77 -19.79
C SER A 264 4.44 -2.12 -20.07
N PRO A 265 5.42 -1.30 -19.65
CA PRO A 265 6.83 -1.65 -19.72
C PRO A 265 7.20 -2.84 -18.83
N HIS A 266 6.26 -3.26 -17.98
CA HIS A 266 6.41 -4.39 -17.08
C HIS A 266 5.62 -5.62 -17.54
N PHE A 267 5.01 -5.59 -18.72
CA PHE A 267 4.21 -6.71 -19.23
C PHE A 267 5.04 -8.01 -19.31
N ARG A 268 6.29 -7.89 -19.77
CA ARG A 268 7.31 -8.95 -19.76
C ARG A 268 8.60 -8.39 -19.21
N TRP A 269 9.35 -9.21 -18.47
CA TRP A 269 10.64 -8.83 -17.93
C TRP A 269 11.56 -10.04 -17.81
N GLU A 270 12.85 -9.77 -17.84
CA GLU A 270 13.88 -10.78 -17.54
C GLU A 270 14.99 -10.16 -16.69
N THR A 271 15.64 -10.99 -15.91
CA THR A 271 16.79 -10.60 -15.11
C THR A 271 17.65 -11.80 -14.76
N VAL A 272 18.96 -11.62 -14.75
CA VAL A 272 19.91 -12.63 -14.26
C VAL A 272 20.27 -12.29 -12.82
N ILE A 273 20.14 -13.26 -11.93
CA ILE A 273 20.64 -13.20 -10.55
C ILE A 273 21.84 -14.13 -10.47
N GLN A 274 22.99 -13.59 -10.06
CA GLN A 274 24.20 -14.41 -9.90
C GLN A 274 23.97 -15.49 -8.84
N ARG A 275 24.57 -16.68 -9.04
CA ARG A 275 24.42 -17.82 -8.12
C ARG A 275 24.75 -17.45 -6.68
N ALA A 276 25.86 -16.74 -6.47
CA ALA A 276 26.28 -16.31 -5.14
C ALA A 276 25.28 -15.34 -4.46
N ASP A 277 24.63 -14.47 -5.23
CA ASP A 277 23.64 -13.54 -4.71
C ASP A 277 22.32 -14.22 -4.38
N LEU A 278 21.89 -15.18 -5.22
CA LEU A 278 20.70 -15.99 -4.95
C LEU A 278 20.92 -16.92 -3.76
N ALA A 279 22.11 -17.53 -3.65
CA ALA A 279 22.50 -18.34 -2.51
C ALA A 279 22.42 -17.55 -1.19
N LYS A 280 22.97 -16.33 -1.16
CA LYS A 280 22.89 -15.45 0.01
C LYS A 280 21.43 -15.06 0.34
N LEU A 281 20.58 -14.87 -0.67
CA LEU A 281 19.15 -14.56 -0.46
C LEU A 281 18.40 -15.73 0.17
N LEU A 282 18.78 -16.96 -0.22
CA LEU A 282 18.17 -18.20 0.25
C LEU A 282 18.83 -18.75 1.53
N ASP A 283 19.85 -18.05 2.08
CA ASP A 283 20.68 -18.52 3.21
C ASP A 283 21.35 -19.87 2.93
N SER A 284 21.65 -20.17 1.65
CA SER A 284 22.29 -21.38 1.18
C SER A 284 23.78 -21.17 1.00
N LYS A 285 24.61 -22.11 1.45
CA LYS A 285 26.10 -22.04 1.29
C LYS A 285 26.57 -22.53 -0.08
N ASP A 286 25.87 -23.49 -0.66
CA ASP A 286 26.24 -24.15 -1.92
C ASP A 286 24.97 -24.47 -2.73
N LEU A 287 24.38 -23.43 -3.27
CA LEU A 287 23.13 -23.51 -4.06
C LEU A 287 23.39 -24.28 -5.36
N GLN A 288 22.77 -25.45 -5.53
CA GLN A 288 22.90 -26.31 -6.71
C GLN A 288 21.82 -26.00 -7.74
N SER A 289 20.54 -26.04 -7.34
CA SER A 289 19.40 -25.79 -8.22
C SER A 289 18.31 -25.00 -7.52
N VAL A 290 17.47 -24.35 -8.33
CA VAL A 290 16.24 -23.69 -7.88
C VAL A 290 15.14 -24.09 -8.85
N GLU A 291 14.01 -24.52 -8.31
CA GLU A 291 12.83 -24.92 -9.04
C GLU A 291 11.62 -24.16 -8.54
N ILE A 292 10.61 -24.02 -9.38
CA ILE A 292 9.35 -23.38 -9.03
C ILE A 292 8.25 -24.43 -8.90
N VAL A 293 7.35 -24.21 -7.95
CA VAL A 293 6.09 -24.92 -7.86
C VAL A 293 5.00 -24.00 -8.48
N PRO A 294 4.60 -24.28 -9.73
CA PRO A 294 3.59 -23.45 -10.38
C PRO A 294 2.21 -23.69 -9.75
N MET A 295 1.44 -22.62 -9.59
CA MET A 295 0.03 -22.67 -9.27
C MET A 295 -0.73 -21.81 -10.27
N GLU A 296 -1.45 -22.44 -11.22
CA GLU A 296 -2.09 -21.76 -12.34
C GLU A 296 -1.08 -20.88 -13.13
N SER A 297 -1.28 -19.54 -13.13
CA SER A 297 -0.42 -18.59 -13.82
C SER A 297 0.65 -17.95 -12.92
N ARG A 298 0.75 -18.37 -11.66
CA ARG A 298 1.63 -17.79 -10.65
C ARG A 298 2.31 -18.85 -9.81
N ILE A 299 3.33 -18.44 -9.08
CA ILE A 299 4.12 -19.30 -8.21
C ILE A 299 3.67 -19.05 -6.77
N SER A 300 3.47 -20.12 -6.01
CA SER A 300 3.21 -20.04 -4.56
C SER A 300 4.46 -20.34 -3.74
N GLU A 301 5.35 -21.18 -4.27
CA GLU A 301 6.51 -21.68 -3.54
C GLU A 301 7.70 -21.89 -4.51
N LEU A 302 8.92 -21.69 -4.03
CA LEU A 302 10.15 -22.15 -4.68
C LEU A 302 10.75 -23.30 -3.86
N SER A 303 11.29 -24.29 -4.55
CA SER A 303 12.19 -25.28 -3.96
C SER A 303 13.63 -25.03 -4.43
N TYR A 304 14.60 -25.33 -3.58
CA TYR A 304 16.01 -25.25 -3.94
C TYR A 304 16.79 -26.37 -3.26
N ILE A 305 17.88 -26.77 -3.90
CA ILE A 305 18.76 -27.84 -3.42
C ILE A 305 20.13 -27.22 -3.12
N ASP A 306 20.68 -27.59 -1.97
CA ASP A 306 22.04 -27.30 -1.56
C ASP A 306 22.66 -28.53 -0.88
N ASN A 307 23.85 -28.40 -0.29
CA ASN A 307 24.56 -29.50 0.38
C ASN A 307 23.81 -30.09 1.59
N HIS A 308 22.79 -29.38 2.12
CA HIS A 308 21.98 -29.83 3.24
C HIS A 308 20.67 -30.48 2.81
N GLY A 309 20.41 -30.55 1.49
CA GLY A 309 19.24 -31.21 0.92
C GLY A 309 18.28 -30.29 0.20
N ASN A 310 17.01 -30.68 0.18
CA ASN A 310 15.94 -29.94 -0.49
C ASN A 310 15.22 -29.02 0.51
N HIS A 311 15.09 -27.76 0.14
CA HIS A 311 14.47 -26.71 0.92
C HIS A 311 13.31 -26.08 0.14
N LYS A 312 12.40 -25.42 0.87
CA LYS A 312 11.26 -24.70 0.31
C LYS A 312 11.16 -23.32 0.92
N ILE A 313 10.72 -22.35 0.12
CA ILE A 313 10.44 -20.99 0.55
C ILE A 313 9.15 -20.50 -0.10
N GLU A 314 8.24 -19.93 0.68
CA GLU A 314 7.03 -19.25 0.17
C GLU A 314 7.45 -18.10 -0.75
N VAL A 315 6.77 -17.95 -1.89
CA VAL A 315 7.14 -16.91 -2.87
C VAL A 315 7.01 -15.50 -2.32
N SER A 316 6.10 -15.27 -1.40
CA SER A 316 5.94 -13.97 -0.72
C SER A 316 7.18 -13.60 0.09
N GLU A 317 7.74 -14.55 0.82
CA GLU A 317 8.98 -14.37 1.57
C GLU A 317 10.18 -14.18 0.64
N PHE A 318 10.30 -15.01 -0.40
CA PHE A 318 11.33 -14.88 -1.42
C PHE A 318 11.32 -13.49 -2.06
N LEU A 319 10.16 -13.00 -2.49
CA LEU A 319 10.02 -11.66 -3.10
C LEU A 319 10.33 -10.54 -2.10
N SER A 320 9.96 -10.70 -0.82
CA SER A 320 10.30 -9.74 0.23
C SER A 320 11.81 -9.65 0.44
N ARG A 321 12.49 -10.79 0.55
CA ARG A 321 13.97 -10.87 0.66
C ARG A 321 14.65 -10.27 -0.59
N ALA A 322 14.15 -10.63 -1.79
CA ALA A 322 14.65 -10.11 -3.05
C ALA A 322 14.48 -8.59 -3.18
N GLY A 323 13.32 -8.08 -2.82
CA GLY A 323 13.03 -6.64 -2.83
C GLY A 323 13.96 -5.84 -1.89
N LYS A 324 14.20 -6.35 -0.69
CA LYS A 324 15.14 -5.73 0.28
C LYS A 324 16.59 -5.75 -0.21
N ARG A 325 17.02 -6.85 -0.88
CA ARG A 325 18.40 -7.02 -1.30
C ARG A 325 18.72 -6.37 -2.64
N PHE A 326 17.84 -6.53 -3.65
CA PHE A 326 18.10 -6.15 -5.04
C PHE A 326 17.25 -4.94 -5.51
N GLY A 327 16.31 -4.49 -4.68
CA GLY A 327 15.28 -3.53 -5.07
C GLY A 327 14.06 -4.22 -5.73
N TRP A 328 12.90 -3.59 -5.56
CA TRP A 328 11.59 -4.15 -5.98
C TRP A 328 11.41 -4.27 -7.51
N ASN A 329 12.26 -3.63 -8.29
CA ASN A 329 12.23 -3.69 -9.76
C ASN A 329 13.08 -4.82 -10.36
N ARG A 330 13.75 -5.64 -9.55
CA ARG A 330 14.62 -6.71 -10.04
C ARG A 330 13.81 -7.99 -10.34
N ILE A 331 13.06 -8.50 -9.36
CA ILE A 331 12.08 -9.58 -9.52
C ILE A 331 10.71 -8.95 -9.26
N LYS A 332 9.95 -8.73 -10.34
CA LYS A 332 8.82 -7.78 -10.32
C LYS A 332 7.48 -8.39 -9.89
N SER A 333 7.35 -9.71 -9.96
CA SER A 333 6.09 -10.41 -9.68
C SER A 333 6.36 -11.85 -9.27
N ASN A 334 5.32 -12.57 -8.88
CA ASN A 334 5.34 -14.02 -8.67
C ASN A 334 4.87 -14.82 -9.91
N SER A 335 4.95 -14.22 -11.11
CA SER A 335 4.68 -14.88 -12.38
C SER A 335 5.96 -14.94 -13.20
N PHE A 336 6.78 -15.96 -12.98
CA PHE A 336 8.06 -16.14 -13.67
C PHE A 336 8.43 -17.60 -13.81
N ILE A 337 9.39 -17.88 -14.69
CA ILE A 337 10.14 -19.15 -14.78
C ILE A 337 11.60 -18.87 -14.46
N ILE A 338 12.33 -19.91 -14.06
CA ILE A 338 13.75 -19.84 -13.73
C ILE A 338 14.48 -20.85 -14.61
N ASP A 339 15.51 -20.40 -15.30
CA ASP A 339 16.40 -21.25 -16.06
C ASP A 339 17.82 -21.12 -15.53
N SER A 340 18.61 -22.20 -15.58
CA SER A 340 20.05 -22.12 -15.33
C SER A 340 20.74 -21.32 -16.44
N SER A 341 21.71 -20.51 -16.05
CA SER A 341 22.51 -19.66 -16.93
C SER A 341 23.99 -19.79 -16.56
N PRO A 342 24.93 -19.61 -17.49
CA PRO A 342 26.36 -19.62 -17.18
C PRO A 342 26.74 -18.65 -16.04
N ASN A 343 26.03 -17.54 -15.92
CA ASN A 343 26.28 -16.49 -14.93
C ASN A 343 25.37 -16.56 -13.70
N GLY A 344 24.57 -17.65 -13.54
CA GLY A 344 23.64 -17.80 -12.42
C GLY A 344 22.28 -18.35 -12.84
N PHE A 345 21.21 -17.62 -12.50
CA PHE A 345 19.83 -18.00 -12.79
C PHE A 345 19.13 -16.90 -13.56
N LEU A 346 18.56 -17.24 -14.70
CA LEU A 346 17.76 -16.34 -15.54
C LEU A 346 16.29 -16.44 -15.13
N PHE A 347 15.75 -15.35 -14.60
CA PHE A 347 14.33 -15.18 -14.30
C PHE A 347 13.66 -14.51 -15.50
N ARG A 348 12.64 -15.14 -16.06
CA ARG A 348 11.76 -14.55 -17.09
C ARG A 348 10.33 -14.50 -16.57
N GLY A 349 9.78 -13.31 -16.45
CA GLY A 349 8.49 -13.12 -15.82
C GLY A 349 7.56 -12.16 -16.54
N LYS A 350 6.35 -12.05 -16.00
CA LYS A 350 5.27 -11.19 -16.49
C LYS A 350 4.69 -10.36 -15.35
N GLY A 351 4.42 -9.08 -15.64
CA GLY A 351 3.74 -8.18 -14.72
C GLY A 351 4.63 -7.56 -13.65
N LEU A 352 4.05 -6.65 -12.87
CA LEU A 352 4.62 -6.01 -11.71
C LEU A 352 3.57 -5.99 -10.60
N GLY A 353 3.88 -6.67 -9.48
CA GLY A 353 3.01 -6.83 -8.31
C GLY A 353 2.34 -8.20 -8.22
N HIS A 354 1.40 -8.31 -7.28
CA HIS A 354 0.83 -9.59 -6.84
C HIS A 354 -0.27 -10.18 -7.75
N GLY A 355 -0.83 -9.39 -8.67
CA GLY A 355 -1.86 -9.86 -9.62
C GLY A 355 -3.27 -10.00 -9.08
N LEU A 356 -3.55 -9.54 -7.84
CA LEU A 356 -4.86 -9.59 -7.22
C LEU A 356 -5.66 -8.32 -7.49
N GLY A 357 -6.97 -8.46 -7.71
CA GLY A 357 -7.88 -7.34 -7.90
C GLY A 357 -7.55 -6.51 -9.13
N LEU A 358 -7.51 -5.18 -9.02
CA LEU A 358 -7.40 -4.28 -10.17
C LEU A 358 -5.96 -4.18 -10.71
N CYS A 359 -5.81 -4.41 -12.02
CA CYS A 359 -4.61 -4.09 -12.78
C CYS A 359 -4.65 -2.62 -13.20
N GLN A 360 -3.74 -1.77 -12.69
CA GLN A 360 -3.72 -0.33 -13.00
C GLN A 360 -3.63 -0.06 -14.50
N TYR A 361 -2.71 -0.73 -15.21
CA TYR A 361 -2.59 -0.60 -16.67
C TYR A 361 -3.82 -1.13 -17.40
N GLY A 362 -4.43 -2.23 -16.91
CA GLY A 362 -5.63 -2.79 -17.51
C GLY A 362 -6.85 -1.88 -17.35
N ALA A 363 -7.08 -1.35 -16.15
CA ALA A 363 -8.15 -0.40 -15.86
C ALA A 363 -8.02 0.88 -16.69
N ARG A 364 -6.79 1.40 -16.82
CA ARG A 364 -6.51 2.55 -17.70
C ARG A 364 -6.83 2.24 -19.16
N GLU A 365 -6.45 1.09 -19.65
CA GLU A 365 -6.75 0.65 -21.03
C GLU A 365 -8.25 0.55 -21.26
N MET A 366 -9.02 0.01 -20.31
CA MET A 366 -10.48 -0.04 -20.40
C MET A 366 -11.08 1.37 -20.47
N ALA A 367 -10.65 2.29 -19.59
CA ALA A 367 -11.11 3.68 -19.61
C ALA A 367 -10.79 4.35 -20.96
N MET A 368 -9.58 4.19 -21.48
CA MET A 368 -9.19 4.72 -22.78
C MET A 368 -10.01 4.16 -23.96
N LYS A 369 -10.55 2.95 -23.82
CA LYS A 369 -11.49 2.34 -24.76
C LYS A 369 -12.95 2.72 -24.52
N GLY A 370 -13.22 3.65 -23.59
CA GLY A 370 -14.54 4.19 -23.32
C GLY A 370 -15.35 3.41 -22.26
N ALA A 371 -14.72 2.54 -21.47
CA ALA A 371 -15.39 1.93 -20.34
C ALA A 371 -15.62 2.97 -19.24
N THR A 372 -16.80 2.94 -18.64
CA THR A 372 -17.16 3.73 -17.47
C THR A 372 -16.46 3.18 -16.21
N SER A 373 -16.32 4.00 -15.18
CA SER A 373 -15.79 3.57 -13.89
C SER A 373 -16.59 2.40 -13.30
N GLN A 374 -17.92 2.40 -13.46
CA GLN A 374 -18.79 1.29 -13.05
C GLN A 374 -18.44 -0.02 -13.77
N GLU A 375 -18.27 0.01 -15.10
CA GLU A 375 -17.90 -1.17 -15.89
C GLU A 375 -16.53 -1.70 -15.49
N ILE A 376 -15.54 -0.81 -15.24
CA ILE A 376 -14.20 -1.18 -14.81
C ILE A 376 -14.23 -1.83 -13.43
N LEU A 377 -14.91 -1.20 -12.45
CA LEU A 377 -15.03 -1.74 -11.11
C LEU A 377 -15.74 -3.09 -11.09
N ASN A 378 -16.84 -3.23 -11.82
CA ASN A 378 -17.56 -4.51 -11.96
C ASN A 378 -16.71 -5.60 -12.65
N PHE A 379 -15.83 -5.22 -13.56
CA PHE A 379 -14.94 -6.16 -14.23
C PHE A 379 -13.89 -6.74 -13.26
N TYR A 380 -13.25 -5.92 -12.45
CA TYR A 380 -12.20 -6.37 -11.53
C TYR A 380 -12.75 -6.91 -10.20
N TYR A 381 -13.90 -6.40 -9.75
CA TYR A 381 -14.55 -6.75 -8.50
C TYR A 381 -16.02 -7.15 -8.72
N PRO A 382 -16.24 -8.30 -9.38
CA PRO A 382 -17.60 -8.76 -9.66
C PRO A 382 -18.40 -9.00 -8.38
N GLY A 383 -19.70 -8.76 -8.43
CA GLY A 383 -20.61 -9.01 -7.32
C GLY A 383 -20.53 -8.00 -6.16
N THR A 384 -19.68 -6.98 -6.27
CA THR A 384 -19.62 -5.90 -5.29
C THR A 384 -20.72 -4.86 -5.54
N GLN A 385 -21.07 -4.14 -4.47
CA GLN A 385 -21.97 -2.99 -4.52
C GLN A 385 -21.18 -1.69 -4.44
N LEU A 386 -21.59 -0.68 -5.19
CA LEU A 386 -21.07 0.68 -5.07
C LEU A 386 -22.01 1.52 -4.20
N GLU A 387 -21.46 2.06 -3.13
CA GLU A 387 -22.14 3.02 -2.25
C GLU A 387 -21.62 4.42 -2.51
N ILE A 388 -22.52 5.39 -2.61
CA ILE A 388 -22.18 6.81 -2.65
C ILE A 388 -22.15 7.29 -1.21
N LEU A 389 -20.99 7.76 -0.75
CA LEU A 389 -20.83 8.35 0.57
C LEU A 389 -21.32 9.80 0.56
N GLN A 390 -22.05 10.17 1.59
CA GLN A 390 -22.55 11.53 1.80
C GLN A 390 -21.45 12.50 2.25
#